data_4b9633ac811306e847caeb6b0e7317a9
#
_entry.id   4b9633ac811306e847caeb6b0e7317a9
#
_cell.length_a   1.000
_cell.length_b   1.000
_cell.length_c   1.000
_cell.angle_alpha   90.00
_cell.angle_beta   90.00
_cell.angle_gamma   90.00
#
_symmetry.space_group_name_H-M   'P 1'
#
loop_
_entity.id
_entity.type
_entity.pdbx_description
1 polymer ?
#
loop_
_entity_poly.entity_id
_entity_poly.type
_entity_poly.pdbx_seq_one_letter_code
_entity_poly.pdbx_strand_id
1 'polypeptide(L)'
;MASKRILGLDLGTNSIGWALVEEDLSNSEKSKIVKLGVRVNPLTVDEKINFEKGRPLSTNADRTLKRSARRNLQRYKLRRQNLIEILKQNKIIDDNTILAESGKGTTHETLHSRAKAAKEKIALDDLAKVFLAINKKRGYKSSRKVSSEDEGQAIDGMYVAKKLYEENLTPGQYVLNLLNENKKYIPDFYRSDLQMEFKSVWDVQKVFYPIILTEDLFSKLQEKNKTQTWAICKEPFKIEGIKQQGTSKEKRKERYQWRADGLSEKLDLEHLAIVLQEINNDLNKSSGYLGAISDRSKELFFNKETVGENLYKQILKSPHTSLKNQVFYRQDYLDEFEQISLASFPSLSKIFCHTSSNLAFSLISKFI
;
A
#
# COMPACT_ATOMS: atom_id res chain seq x y z
N MET A 1 -18.84 -71.94 20.06
CA MET A 1 -19.68 -70.85 19.62
C MET A 1 -18.75 -69.80 19.01
N ALA A 2 -18.87 -69.55 17.74
CA ALA A 2 -18.02 -68.56 17.05
C ALA A 2 -18.76 -67.22 17.06
N SER A 3 -18.34 -66.30 17.93
CA SER A 3 -18.81 -64.91 17.92
C SER A 3 -17.80 -64.02 17.22
N LYS A 4 -18.28 -63.04 16.51
CA LYS A 4 -17.47 -62.05 15.81
C LYS A 4 -17.77 -60.65 16.36
N ARG A 5 -16.73 -59.84 16.64
CA ARG A 5 -16.89 -58.46 17.04
C ARG A 5 -16.76 -57.52 15.83
N ILE A 6 -17.75 -56.67 15.68
CA ILE A 6 -17.85 -55.71 14.57
C ILE A 6 -17.88 -54.33 15.19
N LEU A 7 -17.00 -53.42 14.68
CA LEU A 7 -17.05 -52.01 14.99
C LEU A 7 -17.66 -51.26 13.79
N GLY A 8 -18.87 -50.75 13.99
CA GLY A 8 -19.53 -49.86 13.04
C GLY A 8 -19.18 -48.43 13.34
N LEU A 9 -18.88 -47.63 12.29
CA LEU A 9 -18.63 -46.21 12.39
C LEU A 9 -19.62 -45.46 11.49
N ASP A 10 -20.22 -44.40 12.05
CA ASP A 10 -21.02 -43.43 11.32
C ASP A 10 -20.28 -42.08 11.34
N LEU A 11 -19.86 -41.63 10.16
CA LEU A 11 -19.05 -40.42 10.01
C LEU A 11 -19.92 -39.25 9.53
N GLY A 12 -20.33 -38.42 10.48
CA GLY A 12 -21.00 -37.16 10.20
C GLY A 12 -20.01 -35.99 9.97
N THR A 13 -20.53 -34.83 9.58
CA THR A 13 -19.72 -33.64 9.33
C THR A 13 -18.99 -33.09 10.56
N ASN A 14 -19.56 -33.29 11.73
CA ASN A 14 -19.00 -32.82 13.02
C ASN A 14 -19.11 -33.84 14.13
N SER A 15 -19.49 -35.10 13.82
CA SER A 15 -19.63 -36.16 14.78
C SER A 15 -19.15 -37.49 14.23
N ILE A 16 -18.69 -38.34 15.10
CA ILE A 16 -18.38 -39.74 14.83
C ILE A 16 -19.21 -40.59 15.75
N GLY A 17 -20.22 -41.24 15.18
CA GLY A 17 -20.96 -42.30 15.86
C GLY A 17 -20.21 -43.63 15.76
N TRP A 18 -20.25 -44.43 16.79
CA TRP A 18 -19.65 -45.76 16.78
C TRP A 18 -20.47 -46.76 17.61
N ALA A 19 -20.51 -47.99 17.13
CA ALA A 19 -21.12 -49.10 17.84
C ALA A 19 -20.22 -50.34 17.74
N LEU A 20 -19.99 -50.99 18.87
CA LEU A 20 -19.33 -52.29 18.95
C LEU A 20 -20.41 -53.35 19.16
N VAL A 21 -20.54 -54.24 18.19
CA VAL A 21 -21.53 -55.29 18.17
C VAL A 21 -20.79 -56.65 18.27
N GLU A 22 -21.35 -57.56 19.04
CA GLU A 22 -20.95 -58.96 19.07
C GLU A 22 -22.00 -59.76 18.33
N GLU A 23 -21.65 -60.29 17.17
CA GLU A 23 -22.49 -61.08 16.31
C GLU A 23 -22.28 -62.57 16.60
N ASP A 24 -23.36 -63.28 16.93
CA ASP A 24 -23.34 -64.74 17.00
C ASP A 24 -23.60 -65.33 15.62
N LEU A 25 -22.59 -66.00 15.06
CA LEU A 25 -22.66 -66.57 13.70
C LEU A 25 -23.61 -67.77 13.62
N SER A 26 -24.03 -68.36 14.77
CA SER A 26 -24.91 -69.49 14.84
C SER A 26 -26.38 -69.11 15.06
N ASN A 27 -26.65 -67.96 15.67
CA ASN A 27 -28.00 -67.53 15.97
C ASN A 27 -28.01 -65.98 16.10
N SER A 28 -28.59 -65.29 15.11
CA SER A 28 -28.61 -63.82 15.06
C SER A 28 -29.37 -63.17 16.23
N GLU A 29 -30.34 -63.87 16.86
CA GLU A 29 -31.08 -63.37 18.02
C GLU A 29 -30.20 -63.23 19.27
N LYS A 30 -29.04 -63.90 19.32
CA LYS A 30 -28.07 -63.78 20.40
C LYS A 30 -27.03 -62.69 20.18
N SER A 31 -27.10 -62.01 19.05
CA SER A 31 -26.23 -60.85 18.76
C SER A 31 -26.60 -59.68 19.66
N LYS A 32 -25.61 -58.95 20.16
CA LYS A 32 -25.84 -57.85 21.10
C LYS A 32 -24.92 -56.67 20.84
N ILE A 33 -25.40 -55.47 21.13
CA ILE A 33 -24.59 -54.26 21.17
C ILE A 33 -23.78 -54.27 22.45
N VAL A 34 -22.47 -54.33 22.34
CA VAL A 34 -21.56 -54.36 23.50
C VAL A 34 -21.40 -52.94 24.07
N LYS A 35 -21.21 -51.97 23.15
CA LYS A 35 -21.07 -50.56 23.51
C LYS A 35 -21.36 -49.68 22.32
N LEU A 36 -21.91 -48.52 22.56
CA LEU A 36 -22.11 -47.48 21.54
C LEU A 36 -21.77 -46.12 22.11
N GLY A 37 -21.49 -45.17 21.22
CA GLY A 37 -21.19 -43.81 21.64
C GLY A 37 -21.11 -42.88 20.47
N VAL A 38 -21.04 -41.61 20.75
CA VAL A 38 -20.84 -40.56 19.78
C VAL A 38 -19.81 -39.55 20.29
N ARG A 39 -18.91 -39.15 19.45
CA ARG A 39 -18.06 -38.01 19.71
C ARG A 39 -18.48 -36.86 18.79
N VAL A 40 -18.92 -35.77 19.40
CA VAL A 40 -19.30 -34.53 18.70
C VAL A 40 -18.17 -33.53 18.81
N ASN A 41 -17.83 -32.92 17.68
CA ASN A 41 -16.91 -31.81 17.62
C ASN A 41 -17.71 -30.58 17.21
N PRO A 42 -18.17 -29.74 18.16
CA PRO A 42 -19.07 -28.62 17.84
C PRO A 42 -18.34 -27.64 16.93
N LEU A 43 -18.95 -27.37 15.77
CA LEU A 43 -18.53 -26.32 14.86
C LEU A 43 -19.26 -25.03 15.19
N THR A 44 -18.54 -23.90 15.12
CA THR A 44 -19.19 -22.59 15.11
C THR A 44 -20.01 -22.41 13.83
N VAL A 45 -20.91 -21.43 13.81
CA VAL A 45 -21.75 -21.15 12.64
C VAL A 45 -20.89 -20.90 11.39
N ASP A 46 -19.83 -20.12 11.54
CA ASP A 46 -18.91 -19.79 10.44
C ASP A 46 -18.12 -21.01 9.93
N GLU A 47 -17.69 -21.87 10.84
CA GLU A 47 -17.03 -23.13 10.51
C GLU A 47 -17.97 -24.08 9.76
N LYS A 48 -19.24 -24.16 10.17
CA LYS A 48 -20.26 -24.95 9.48
C LYS A 48 -20.50 -24.44 8.05
N ILE A 49 -20.68 -23.13 7.90
CA ILE A 49 -20.86 -22.50 6.57
C ILE A 49 -19.64 -22.74 5.67
N ASN A 50 -18.43 -22.65 6.21
CA ASN A 50 -17.21 -22.91 5.46
C ASN A 50 -17.11 -24.39 5.05
N PHE A 51 -17.48 -25.30 5.94
CA PHE A 51 -17.51 -26.73 5.67
C PHE A 51 -18.52 -27.06 4.54
N GLU A 52 -19.73 -26.54 4.63
CA GLU A 52 -20.78 -26.71 3.61
C GLU A 52 -20.35 -26.19 2.22
N LYS A 53 -19.54 -25.11 2.20
CA LYS A 53 -18.97 -24.52 0.96
C LYS A 53 -17.66 -25.19 0.51
N GLY A 54 -17.22 -26.26 1.14
CA GLY A 54 -15.97 -26.94 0.83
C GLY A 54 -14.72 -26.08 1.07
N ARG A 55 -14.81 -25.05 1.91
CA ARG A 55 -13.66 -24.17 2.23
C ARG A 55 -12.86 -24.77 3.39
N PRO A 56 -11.52 -24.82 3.29
CA PRO A 56 -10.69 -25.37 4.35
C PRO A 56 -10.80 -24.52 5.63
N LEU A 57 -11.00 -25.17 6.76
CA LEU A 57 -10.95 -24.56 8.08
C LEU A 57 -9.49 -24.39 8.50
N SER A 58 -9.03 -23.16 8.65
CA SER A 58 -7.67 -22.85 9.09
C SER A 58 -7.64 -22.29 10.51
N THR A 59 -7.75 -23.16 11.50
CA THR A 59 -7.59 -22.79 12.93
C THR A 59 -6.24 -22.13 13.21
N ASN A 60 -5.20 -22.49 12.44
CA ASN A 60 -3.88 -21.89 12.54
C ASN A 60 -3.82 -20.47 12.00
N ALA A 61 -4.61 -20.11 10.99
CA ALA A 61 -4.68 -18.74 10.47
C ALA A 61 -5.19 -17.77 11.54
N ASP A 62 -6.27 -18.11 12.24
CA ASP A 62 -6.83 -17.29 13.32
C ASP A 62 -5.88 -17.15 14.51
N ARG A 63 -5.24 -18.23 14.90
CA ARG A 63 -4.20 -18.21 15.95
C ARG A 63 -3.04 -17.32 15.56
N THR A 64 -2.60 -17.39 14.32
CA THR A 64 -1.51 -16.57 13.76
C THR A 64 -1.91 -15.10 13.72
N LEU A 65 -3.13 -14.78 13.30
CA LEU A 65 -3.68 -13.43 13.28
C LEU A 65 -3.71 -12.82 14.69
N LYS A 66 -4.30 -13.54 15.67
CA LYS A 66 -4.37 -13.11 17.07
C LYS A 66 -2.98 -12.95 17.71
N ARG A 67 -2.05 -13.86 17.40
CA ARG A 67 -0.65 -13.77 17.85
C ARG A 67 0.05 -12.56 17.28
N SER A 68 -0.13 -12.28 16.00
CA SER A 68 0.44 -11.12 15.31
C SER A 68 -0.11 -9.83 15.89
N ALA A 69 -1.42 -9.73 16.11
CA ALA A 69 -2.05 -8.57 16.74
C ALA A 69 -1.48 -8.29 18.15
N ARG A 70 -1.39 -9.33 18.99
CA ARG A 70 -0.80 -9.22 20.34
C ARG A 70 0.66 -8.78 20.31
N ARG A 71 1.48 -9.37 19.42
CA ARG A 71 2.89 -8.98 19.26
C ARG A 71 3.04 -7.54 18.79
N ASN A 72 2.19 -7.10 17.86
CA ASN A 72 2.21 -5.72 17.39
C ASN A 72 1.87 -4.73 18.49
N LEU A 73 0.86 -5.02 19.32
CA LEU A 73 0.49 -4.19 20.47
C LEU A 73 1.61 -4.15 21.53
N GLN A 74 2.23 -5.29 21.82
CA GLN A 74 3.35 -5.37 22.78
C GLN A 74 4.56 -4.54 22.28
N ARG A 75 4.91 -4.67 21.00
CA ARG A 75 5.99 -3.89 20.37
C ARG A 75 5.69 -2.39 20.40
N TYR A 76 4.44 -2.00 20.18
CA TYR A 76 4.02 -0.60 20.29
C TYR A 76 4.23 -0.07 21.72
N LYS A 77 3.74 -0.79 22.74
CA LYS A 77 3.91 -0.40 24.14
C LYS A 77 5.39 -0.28 24.51
N LEU A 78 6.21 -1.23 24.13
CA LEU A 78 7.66 -1.23 24.40
C LEU A 78 8.35 -0.02 23.75
N ARG A 79 8.08 0.26 22.49
CA ARG A 79 8.67 1.43 21.82
C ARG A 79 8.27 2.74 22.49
N ARG A 80 6.97 2.88 22.82
CA ARG A 80 6.47 4.05 23.50
C ARG A 80 7.16 4.25 24.86
N GLN A 81 7.30 3.20 25.62
CA GLN A 81 7.98 3.23 26.92
C GLN A 81 9.46 3.61 26.77
N ASN A 82 10.17 2.95 25.88
CA ASN A 82 11.59 3.26 25.64
C ASN A 82 11.79 4.71 25.17
N LEU A 83 10.90 5.24 24.32
CA LEU A 83 10.96 6.65 23.92
C LEU A 83 10.76 7.58 25.11
N ILE A 84 9.78 7.31 25.99
CA ILE A 84 9.55 8.09 27.20
C ILE A 84 10.78 8.07 28.12
N GLU A 85 11.40 6.93 28.32
CA GLU A 85 12.61 6.79 29.12
C GLU A 85 13.78 7.63 28.54
N ILE A 86 13.96 7.61 27.22
CA ILE A 86 14.98 8.44 26.55
C ILE A 86 14.68 9.93 26.73
N LEU A 87 13.42 10.34 26.57
CA LEU A 87 13.02 11.75 26.75
C LEU A 87 13.27 12.22 28.19
N LYS A 88 13.03 11.38 29.20
CA LYS A 88 13.34 11.65 30.61
C LYS A 88 14.85 11.74 30.85
N GLN A 89 15.62 10.79 30.34
CA GLN A 89 17.10 10.78 30.48
C GLN A 89 17.74 12.05 29.91
N ASN A 90 17.14 12.60 28.83
CA ASN A 90 17.61 13.82 28.20
C ASN A 90 16.95 15.10 28.75
N LYS A 91 16.21 15.01 29.87
CA LYS A 91 15.55 16.14 30.54
C LYS A 91 14.59 16.91 29.61
N ILE A 92 14.01 16.26 28.62
CA ILE A 92 12.98 16.84 27.75
C ILE A 92 11.63 16.85 28.45
N ILE A 93 11.38 15.82 29.28
CA ILE A 93 10.18 15.68 30.10
C ILE A 93 10.55 15.25 31.53
N ASP A 94 9.67 15.57 32.46
CA ASP A 94 9.73 15.14 33.85
C ASP A 94 8.69 14.04 34.14
N ASP A 95 8.73 13.48 35.35
CA ASP A 95 7.74 12.49 35.79
C ASP A 95 6.31 13.04 35.86
N ASN A 96 6.18 14.35 36.06
CA ASN A 96 4.90 15.03 36.13
C ASN A 96 4.37 15.52 34.79
N THR A 97 5.14 15.39 33.70
CA THR A 97 4.72 15.82 32.35
C THR A 97 3.53 15.00 31.86
N ILE A 98 2.43 15.70 31.56
CA ILE A 98 1.20 15.04 31.06
C ILE A 98 1.39 14.65 29.61
N LEU A 99 1.63 13.37 29.37
CA LEU A 99 1.75 12.78 28.04
C LEU A 99 0.46 12.08 27.57
N ALA A 100 -0.60 12.21 28.38
CA ALA A 100 -1.87 11.55 28.08
C ALA A 100 -2.59 12.27 26.94
N GLU A 101 -2.92 11.53 25.91
CA GLU A 101 -3.84 11.96 24.85
C GLU A 101 -5.28 11.79 25.37
N SER A 102 -5.77 12.71 26.19
CA SER A 102 -7.15 12.70 26.68
C SER A 102 -7.91 13.90 26.10
N GLY A 103 -9.02 13.63 25.40
CA GLY A 103 -9.96 14.66 24.92
C GLY A 103 -10.30 14.61 23.44
N LYS A 104 -11.36 15.38 23.10
CA LYS A 104 -11.91 15.51 21.75
C LYS A 104 -11.14 16.58 20.98
N GLY A 105 -10.10 16.69 20.61
CA GLY A 105 -9.34 17.77 19.93
C GLY A 105 -7.86 17.47 19.77
N THR A 106 -7.39 16.45 20.47
CA THR A 106 -5.99 16.09 20.54
C THR A 106 -5.32 15.85 19.18
N THR A 107 -6.05 15.32 18.20
CA THR A 107 -5.51 15.09 16.86
C THR A 107 -5.19 16.39 16.13
N HIS A 108 -6.07 17.39 16.23
CA HIS A 108 -5.86 18.70 15.59
C HIS A 108 -4.68 19.43 16.23
N GLU A 109 -4.65 19.51 17.56
CA GLU A 109 -3.57 20.15 18.31
C GLU A 109 -2.22 19.46 18.05
N THR A 110 -2.18 18.13 18.06
CA THR A 110 -0.95 17.38 17.77
C THR A 110 -0.46 17.63 16.36
N LEU A 111 -1.35 17.70 15.36
CA LEU A 111 -0.96 17.96 13.97
C LEU A 111 -0.52 19.41 13.78
N HIS A 112 -1.16 20.37 14.46
CA HIS A 112 -0.72 21.76 14.50
C HIS A 112 0.70 21.86 15.08
N SER A 113 0.93 21.25 16.24
CA SER A 113 2.26 21.23 16.88
C SER A 113 3.31 20.54 16.01
N ARG A 114 2.96 19.45 15.28
CA ARG A 114 3.86 18.79 14.33
C ARG A 114 4.23 19.70 13.17
N ALA A 115 3.25 20.36 12.56
CA ALA A 115 3.48 21.29 11.47
C ALA A 115 4.36 22.49 11.90
N LYS A 116 4.13 23.00 13.11
CA LYS A 116 4.91 24.08 13.71
C LYS A 116 6.34 23.65 14.03
N ALA A 117 6.51 22.47 14.64
CA ALA A 117 7.81 21.92 15.03
C ALA A 117 8.75 21.68 13.84
N ALA A 118 8.23 21.47 12.64
CA ALA A 118 9.02 21.30 11.43
C ALA A 118 9.75 22.60 10.98
N LYS A 119 9.27 23.77 11.45
CA LYS A 119 9.76 25.08 11.02
C LYS A 119 10.42 25.88 12.15
N GLU A 120 9.96 25.71 13.36
CA GLU A 120 10.39 26.50 14.49
C GLU A 120 10.49 25.67 15.77
N LYS A 121 11.25 26.18 16.72
CA LYS A 121 11.38 25.57 18.04
C LYS A 121 10.06 25.72 18.81
N ILE A 122 9.58 24.61 19.38
CA ILE A 122 8.38 24.54 20.23
C ILE A 122 8.75 24.21 21.68
N ALA A 123 7.78 24.28 22.59
CA ALA A 123 7.95 23.86 23.97
C ALA A 123 8.33 22.38 24.08
N LEU A 124 9.16 22.01 25.05
CA LEU A 124 9.67 20.64 25.19
C LEU A 124 8.56 19.61 25.43
N ASP A 125 7.52 19.97 26.18
CA ASP A 125 6.37 19.12 26.43
C ASP A 125 5.59 18.81 25.14
N ASP A 126 5.42 19.82 24.28
CA ASP A 126 4.75 19.65 23.00
C ASP A 126 5.63 18.87 22.02
N LEU A 127 6.94 19.09 22.07
CA LEU A 127 7.90 18.30 21.29
C LEU A 127 7.85 16.82 21.68
N ALA A 128 7.75 16.51 22.96
CA ALA A 128 7.59 15.13 23.43
C ALA A 128 6.30 14.49 22.90
N LYS A 129 5.17 15.23 22.92
CA LYS A 129 3.90 14.78 22.34
C LYS A 129 4.02 14.52 20.84
N VAL A 130 4.71 15.41 20.12
CA VAL A 130 5.00 15.27 18.68
C VAL A 130 5.80 13.99 18.41
N PHE A 131 6.87 13.74 19.13
CA PHE A 131 7.67 12.52 18.95
C PHE A 131 6.87 11.25 19.28
N LEU A 132 6.04 11.28 20.30
CA LEU A 132 5.15 10.17 20.62
C LEU A 132 4.10 9.93 19.53
N ALA A 133 3.60 11.01 18.90
CA ALA A 133 2.65 10.89 17.78
C ALA A 133 3.31 10.29 16.53
N ILE A 134 4.55 10.66 16.21
CA ILE A 134 5.33 10.05 15.12
C ILE A 134 5.62 8.59 15.44
N ASN A 135 6.06 8.27 16.66
CA ASN A 135 6.32 6.91 17.12
C ASN A 135 5.09 5.97 17.01
N LYS A 136 3.89 6.51 17.18
CA LYS A 136 2.62 5.77 17.03
C LYS A 136 2.39 5.29 15.60
N LYS A 137 2.84 6.04 14.60
CA LYS A 137 2.70 5.76 13.18
C LYS A 137 4.02 5.24 12.61
N ARG A 138 4.07 3.97 12.21
CA ARG A 138 5.32 3.37 11.69
C ARG A 138 5.57 3.62 10.21
N GLY A 139 4.56 4.06 9.50
CA GLY A 139 4.60 4.10 8.04
C GLY A 139 4.61 2.71 7.39
N TYR A 140 4.46 2.69 6.10
CA TYR A 140 4.55 1.48 5.31
C TYR A 140 6.03 1.10 5.11
N LYS A 141 6.37 -0.11 5.52
CA LYS A 141 7.65 -0.73 5.19
C LYS A 141 7.35 -1.89 4.24
N SER A 142 7.93 -1.88 3.07
CA SER A 142 7.87 -3.04 2.20
C SER A 142 8.35 -4.26 2.98
N SER A 143 7.50 -5.29 3.09
CA SER A 143 7.88 -6.56 3.74
C SER A 143 8.70 -7.43 2.81
N ARG A 144 8.83 -7.05 1.54
CA ARG A 144 9.78 -7.69 0.64
C ARG A 144 11.16 -7.49 1.25
N LYS A 145 11.85 -8.57 1.51
CA LYS A 145 13.30 -8.54 1.58
C LYS A 145 13.73 -8.09 0.19
N VAL A 146 13.94 -6.81 0.10
CA VAL A 146 14.40 -6.18 -1.12
C VAL A 146 15.77 -6.75 -1.34
N SER A 147 15.94 -7.57 -2.36
CA SER A 147 17.27 -7.85 -2.89
C SER A 147 17.83 -6.49 -3.33
N SER A 148 19.14 -6.35 -3.35
CA SER A 148 19.80 -5.09 -3.76
C SER A 148 19.30 -4.54 -5.11
N GLU A 149 18.76 -5.41 -5.98
CA GLU A 149 18.14 -5.07 -7.26
C GLU A 149 16.77 -4.38 -7.10
N ASP A 150 15.96 -4.80 -6.11
CA ASP A 150 14.65 -4.19 -5.85
C ASP A 150 14.78 -2.85 -5.09
N GLU A 151 15.82 -2.66 -4.26
CA GLU A 151 16.16 -1.35 -3.68
C GLU A 151 16.56 -0.36 -4.77
N GLY A 152 17.29 -0.83 -5.78
CA GLY A 152 17.56 -0.07 -7.00
C GLY A 152 16.27 0.42 -7.67
N GLN A 153 15.27 -0.42 -7.84
CA GLN A 153 13.98 -0.06 -8.47
C GLN A 153 13.17 0.95 -7.66
N ALA A 154 13.16 0.86 -6.33
CA ALA A 154 12.44 1.81 -5.48
C ALA A 154 13.13 3.20 -5.44
N ILE A 155 14.46 3.22 -5.51
CA ILE A 155 15.26 4.45 -5.63
C ILE A 155 15.08 5.07 -7.01
N ASP A 156 15.00 4.26 -8.06
CA ASP A 156 14.78 4.71 -9.43
C ASP A 156 13.46 5.45 -9.61
N GLY A 157 12.39 5.04 -8.92
CA GLY A 157 11.08 5.69 -9.03
C GLY A 157 11.12 7.19 -8.69
N MET A 158 11.77 7.57 -7.58
CA MET A 158 11.89 8.98 -7.20
C MET A 158 12.89 9.73 -8.08
N TYR A 159 13.99 9.10 -8.46
CA TYR A 159 14.96 9.67 -9.41
C TYR A 159 14.30 9.96 -10.76
N VAL A 160 13.52 9.00 -11.28
CA VAL A 160 12.77 9.17 -12.52
C VAL A 160 11.75 10.30 -12.40
N ALA A 161 10.98 10.37 -11.30
CA ALA A 161 10.01 11.44 -11.09
C ALA A 161 10.66 12.83 -11.05
N LYS A 162 11.83 12.96 -10.41
CA LYS A 162 12.62 14.20 -10.45
C LYS A 162 13.02 14.57 -11.86
N LYS A 163 13.54 13.60 -12.62
CA LYS A 163 13.99 13.81 -13.99
C LYS A 163 12.83 14.21 -14.91
N LEU A 164 11.67 13.55 -14.77
CA LEU A 164 10.45 13.94 -15.50
C LEU A 164 10.06 15.41 -15.20
N TYR A 165 10.14 15.80 -13.94
CA TYR A 165 9.81 17.16 -13.52
C TYR A 165 10.83 18.20 -14.02
N GLU A 166 12.14 17.93 -13.86
CA GLU A 166 13.22 18.85 -14.25
C GLU A 166 13.29 19.05 -15.77
N GLU A 167 13.10 17.98 -16.54
CA GLU A 167 13.16 17.99 -18.01
C GLU A 167 11.78 18.24 -18.65
N ASN A 168 10.72 18.39 -17.84
CA ASN A 168 9.33 18.55 -18.30
C ASN A 168 8.90 17.46 -19.29
N LEU A 169 9.25 16.22 -19.00
CA LEU A 169 8.94 15.05 -19.81
C LEU A 169 7.76 14.25 -19.24
N THR A 170 6.98 13.67 -20.15
CA THR A 170 6.03 12.63 -19.75
C THR A 170 6.70 11.25 -19.66
N PRO A 171 6.10 10.28 -18.94
CA PRO A 171 6.58 8.90 -18.92
C PRO A 171 6.84 8.32 -20.31
N GLY A 172 5.94 8.55 -21.27
CA GLY A 172 6.09 8.08 -22.66
C GLY A 172 7.29 8.66 -23.37
N GLN A 173 7.51 9.96 -23.27
CA GLN A 173 8.68 10.64 -23.84
C GLN A 173 9.99 10.13 -23.21
N TYR A 174 10.00 9.96 -21.89
CA TYR A 174 11.15 9.42 -21.19
C TYR A 174 11.52 8.01 -21.66
N VAL A 175 10.51 7.13 -21.79
CA VAL A 175 10.76 5.77 -22.30
C VAL A 175 11.21 5.79 -23.75
N LEU A 176 10.66 6.65 -24.58
CA LEU A 176 11.11 6.81 -25.98
C LEU A 176 12.59 7.18 -26.03
N ASN A 177 13.06 8.10 -25.20
CA ASN A 177 14.49 8.47 -25.10
C ASN A 177 15.34 7.24 -24.69
N LEU A 178 14.90 6.47 -23.69
CA LEU A 178 15.60 5.23 -23.29
C LEU A 178 15.69 4.21 -24.43
N LEU A 179 14.59 4.04 -25.19
CA LEU A 179 14.55 3.12 -26.32
C LEU A 179 15.44 3.60 -27.49
N ASN A 180 15.55 4.90 -27.71
CA ASN A 180 16.47 5.50 -28.67
C ASN A 180 17.93 5.29 -28.29
N GLU A 181 18.25 5.29 -27.00
CA GLU A 181 19.56 4.92 -26.44
C GLU A 181 19.81 3.40 -26.39
N ASN A 182 18.90 2.59 -26.94
CA ASN A 182 18.96 1.11 -26.88
C ASN A 182 18.95 0.52 -25.47
N LYS A 183 18.45 1.24 -24.46
CA LYS A 183 18.27 0.71 -23.11
C LYS A 183 17.10 -0.28 -23.10
N LYS A 184 17.30 -1.43 -22.46
CA LYS A 184 16.26 -2.50 -22.40
C LYS A 184 15.31 -2.31 -21.22
N TYR A 185 15.81 -1.73 -20.14
CA TYR A 185 15.08 -1.53 -18.90
C TYR A 185 14.18 -0.31 -19.00
N ILE A 186 12.91 -0.47 -18.59
CA ILE A 186 11.95 0.60 -18.44
C ILE A 186 11.60 0.68 -16.96
N PRO A 187 11.83 1.83 -16.31
CA PRO A 187 11.50 2.02 -14.90
C PRO A 187 9.98 2.03 -14.68
N ASP A 188 9.58 1.76 -13.44
CA ASP A 188 8.21 1.96 -12.99
C ASP A 188 7.96 3.45 -12.74
N PHE A 189 6.79 3.93 -13.18
CA PHE A 189 6.36 5.31 -13.00
C PHE A 189 5.34 5.44 -11.88
N TYR A 190 5.29 6.61 -11.27
CA TYR A 190 4.22 6.93 -10.34
C TYR A 190 2.87 6.98 -11.07
N ARG A 191 1.83 6.56 -10.37
CA ARG A 191 0.47 6.55 -10.93
C ARG A 191 0.03 7.96 -11.34
N SER A 192 0.36 8.97 -10.53
CA SER A 192 0.09 10.38 -10.81
C SER A 192 0.74 10.88 -12.10
N ASP A 193 1.97 10.44 -12.42
CA ASP A 193 2.65 10.82 -13.67
C ASP A 193 1.95 10.24 -14.89
N LEU A 194 1.52 8.97 -14.80
CA LEU A 194 0.77 8.33 -15.87
C LEU A 194 -0.64 8.94 -16.05
N GLN A 195 -1.30 9.33 -14.95
CA GLN A 195 -2.60 10.03 -15.02
C GLN A 195 -2.45 11.42 -15.64
N MET A 196 -1.39 12.15 -15.30
CA MET A 196 -1.08 13.43 -15.92
C MET A 196 -0.81 13.29 -17.43
N GLU A 197 -0.02 12.28 -17.83
CA GLU A 197 0.23 12.01 -19.24
C GLU A 197 -1.06 11.65 -19.99
N PHE A 198 -1.89 10.78 -19.44
CA PHE A 198 -3.19 10.43 -20.03
C PHE A 198 -4.03 11.66 -20.27
N LYS A 199 -4.11 12.55 -19.27
CA LYS A 199 -4.85 13.81 -19.37
C LYS A 199 -4.23 14.75 -20.40
N SER A 200 -2.91 14.90 -20.42
CA SER A 200 -2.22 15.78 -21.37
C SER A 200 -2.43 15.34 -22.81
N VAL A 201 -2.30 14.03 -23.10
CA VAL A 201 -2.62 13.50 -24.43
C VAL A 201 -4.09 13.75 -24.78
N TRP A 202 -5.01 13.49 -23.83
CA TRP A 202 -6.43 13.74 -24.05
C TRP A 202 -6.74 15.18 -24.37
N ASP A 203 -6.22 16.13 -23.59
CA ASP A 203 -6.49 17.56 -23.74
C ASP A 203 -5.98 18.09 -25.09
N VAL A 204 -4.81 17.63 -25.53
CA VAL A 204 -4.26 17.99 -26.85
C VAL A 204 -5.11 17.39 -27.98
N GLN A 205 -5.44 16.11 -27.89
CA GLN A 205 -6.19 15.43 -28.96
C GLN A 205 -7.65 15.90 -29.02
N LYS A 206 -8.23 16.36 -27.91
CA LYS A 206 -9.57 16.94 -27.84
C LYS A 206 -9.70 18.18 -28.71
N VAL A 207 -8.62 18.95 -28.87
CA VAL A 207 -8.62 20.13 -29.76
C VAL A 207 -8.87 19.69 -31.22
N PHE A 208 -8.33 18.55 -31.64
CA PHE A 208 -8.51 18.02 -32.99
C PHE A 208 -9.80 17.25 -33.20
N TYR A 209 -10.33 16.64 -32.13
CA TYR A 209 -11.51 15.77 -32.15
C TYR A 209 -12.58 16.16 -31.11
N PRO A 210 -13.07 17.44 -31.10
CA PRO A 210 -13.93 17.93 -30.02
C PRO A 210 -15.29 17.21 -29.92
N ILE A 211 -15.78 16.66 -31.04
CA ILE A 211 -17.06 15.94 -31.08
C ILE A 211 -16.95 14.53 -30.55
N ILE A 212 -15.78 13.90 -30.72
CA ILE A 212 -15.55 12.51 -30.32
C ILE A 212 -15.02 12.42 -28.89
N LEU A 213 -14.06 13.27 -28.52
CA LEU A 213 -13.40 13.26 -27.22
C LEU A 213 -14.17 14.09 -26.19
N THR A 214 -15.32 13.59 -25.78
CA THR A 214 -16.21 14.22 -24.79
C THR A 214 -15.77 13.90 -23.33
N GLU A 215 -16.22 14.70 -22.38
CA GLU A 215 -15.97 14.47 -20.95
C GLU A 215 -16.61 13.15 -20.45
N ASP A 216 -17.73 12.74 -21.03
CA ASP A 216 -18.37 11.46 -20.73
C ASP A 216 -17.47 10.30 -21.17
N LEU A 217 -16.89 10.37 -22.36
CA LEU A 217 -15.95 9.36 -22.85
C LEU A 217 -14.67 9.34 -22.02
N PHE A 218 -14.14 10.50 -21.62
CA PHE A 218 -12.99 10.60 -20.73
C PHE A 218 -13.24 9.87 -19.41
N SER A 219 -14.38 10.15 -18.77
CA SER A 219 -14.76 9.51 -17.50
C SER A 219 -14.92 8.00 -17.64
N LYS A 220 -15.44 7.53 -18.76
CA LYS A 220 -15.57 6.09 -19.05
C LYS A 220 -14.25 5.40 -19.27
N LEU A 221 -13.24 6.09 -19.79
CA LEU A 221 -11.91 5.54 -20.09
C LEU A 221 -10.98 5.54 -18.89
N GLN A 222 -11.21 6.39 -17.88
CA GLN A 222 -10.35 6.47 -16.71
C GLN A 222 -10.21 5.10 -16.02
N GLU A 223 -8.97 4.72 -15.74
CA GLU A 223 -8.60 3.53 -14.95
C GLU A 223 -9.12 2.18 -15.51
N LYS A 224 -9.49 2.13 -16.78
CA LYS A 224 -9.89 0.88 -17.42
C LYS A 224 -8.69 0.04 -17.79
N ASN A 225 -8.87 -1.27 -17.77
CA ASN A 225 -7.82 -2.17 -18.24
C ASN A 225 -7.70 -2.12 -19.77
N LYS A 226 -6.64 -2.75 -20.29
CA LYS A 226 -6.31 -2.78 -21.72
C LYS A 226 -7.50 -3.18 -22.62
N THR A 227 -8.18 -4.26 -22.28
CA THR A 227 -9.31 -4.79 -23.06
C THR A 227 -10.52 -3.88 -23.00
N GLN A 228 -10.83 -3.34 -21.82
CA GLN A 228 -11.95 -2.42 -21.61
C GLN A 228 -11.72 -1.10 -22.35
N THR A 229 -10.50 -0.54 -22.29
CA THR A 229 -10.17 0.69 -23.00
C THR A 229 -10.38 0.54 -24.49
N TRP A 230 -9.89 -0.57 -25.07
CA TRP A 230 -10.08 -0.87 -26.47
C TRP A 230 -11.57 -1.00 -26.85
N ALA A 231 -12.34 -1.74 -26.08
CA ALA A 231 -13.76 -1.93 -26.32
C ALA A 231 -14.56 -0.61 -26.28
N ILE A 232 -14.21 0.29 -25.35
CA ILE A 232 -14.85 1.61 -25.22
C ILE A 232 -14.48 2.52 -26.41
N CYS A 233 -13.24 2.47 -26.90
CA CYS A 233 -12.79 3.28 -28.02
C CYS A 233 -13.32 2.79 -29.37
N LYS A 234 -13.63 1.49 -29.51
CA LYS A 234 -13.93 0.85 -30.79
C LYS A 234 -15.04 1.54 -31.56
N GLU A 235 -16.17 1.81 -30.94
CA GLU A 235 -17.34 2.41 -31.59
C GLU A 235 -17.16 3.91 -31.88
N PRO A 236 -16.79 4.76 -30.89
CA PRO A 236 -16.60 6.19 -31.12
C PRO A 236 -15.51 6.52 -32.14
N PHE A 237 -14.46 5.70 -32.19
CA PHE A 237 -13.30 5.94 -33.08
C PHE A 237 -13.40 5.19 -34.41
N LYS A 238 -14.44 4.36 -34.59
CA LYS A 238 -14.64 3.54 -35.81
C LYS A 238 -13.44 2.69 -36.16
N ILE A 239 -12.88 1.99 -35.16
CA ILE A 239 -11.62 1.26 -35.30
C ILE A 239 -11.87 -0.09 -35.98
N GLU A 240 -11.15 -0.33 -37.09
CA GLU A 240 -11.14 -1.62 -37.80
C GLU A 240 -10.03 -2.56 -37.29
N GLY A 241 -8.97 -2.00 -36.72
CA GLY A 241 -7.83 -2.69 -36.14
C GLY A 241 -6.56 -2.61 -36.96
N ILE A 242 -5.51 -2.02 -36.38
CA ILE A 242 -4.19 -1.90 -37.01
C ILE A 242 -3.39 -3.18 -36.83
N LYS A 243 -2.88 -3.74 -37.90
CA LYS A 243 -1.84 -4.77 -37.86
C LYS A 243 -0.47 -4.10 -37.91
N GLN A 244 0.10 -3.82 -36.72
CA GLN A 244 1.48 -3.35 -36.67
C GLN A 244 2.42 -4.38 -37.33
N GLN A 245 3.29 -3.95 -38.22
CA GLN A 245 4.32 -4.76 -38.85
C GLN A 245 5.66 -4.60 -38.14
N GLY A 246 6.56 -5.58 -38.29
CA GLY A 246 7.89 -5.53 -37.69
C GLY A 246 8.06 -6.36 -36.40
N THR A 247 9.24 -6.29 -35.83
CA THR A 247 9.64 -7.01 -34.61
C THR A 247 8.96 -6.44 -33.36
N SER A 248 8.90 -7.20 -32.29
CA SER A 248 8.33 -6.76 -31.00
C SER A 248 8.99 -5.47 -30.46
N LYS A 249 10.30 -5.28 -30.73
CA LYS A 249 11.05 -4.09 -30.33
C LYS A 249 10.63 -2.87 -31.14
N GLU A 250 10.48 -3.02 -32.45
CA GLU A 250 10.04 -1.96 -33.34
C GLU A 250 8.60 -1.52 -33.04
N LYS A 251 7.67 -2.46 -32.89
CA LYS A 251 6.29 -2.19 -32.50
C LYS A 251 6.20 -1.46 -31.15
N ARG A 252 7.08 -1.81 -30.20
CA ARG A 252 7.14 -1.13 -28.92
C ARG A 252 7.62 0.30 -29.06
N LYS A 253 8.70 0.53 -29.81
CA LYS A 253 9.24 1.87 -30.07
C LYS A 253 8.23 2.76 -30.79
N GLU A 254 7.53 2.21 -31.80
CA GLU A 254 6.48 2.90 -32.54
C GLU A 254 5.33 3.37 -31.62
N ARG A 255 4.87 2.52 -30.69
CA ARG A 255 3.82 2.89 -29.73
C ARG A 255 4.26 4.03 -28.79
N TYR A 256 5.52 4.02 -28.34
CA TYR A 256 6.04 5.11 -27.53
C TYR A 256 6.28 6.38 -28.35
N GLN A 257 6.57 6.24 -29.65
CA GLN A 257 6.61 7.39 -30.57
C GLN A 257 5.22 8.05 -30.67
N TRP A 258 4.17 7.29 -30.97
CA TRP A 258 2.80 7.82 -30.98
C TRP A 258 2.39 8.46 -29.66
N ARG A 259 2.85 7.89 -28.55
CA ARG A 259 2.58 8.42 -27.21
C ARG A 259 3.23 9.79 -26.99
N ALA A 260 4.41 9.99 -27.53
CA ALA A 260 5.11 11.29 -27.53
C ALA A 260 4.48 12.28 -28.52
N ASP A 261 4.21 11.84 -29.75
CA ASP A 261 3.62 12.68 -30.80
C ASP A 261 2.22 13.18 -30.42
N GLY A 262 1.44 12.36 -29.70
CA GLY A 262 0.12 12.69 -29.19
C GLY A 262 0.05 13.89 -28.24
N LEU A 263 1.19 14.35 -27.73
CA LEU A 263 1.31 15.55 -26.89
C LEU A 263 1.48 16.84 -27.69
N SER A 264 1.77 16.78 -29.01
CA SER A 264 2.04 17.94 -29.83
C SER A 264 1.33 17.88 -31.17
N GLU A 265 1.07 16.70 -31.72
CA GLU A 265 0.54 16.51 -33.05
C GLU A 265 -0.81 15.77 -33.03
N LYS A 266 -1.56 15.92 -34.12
CA LYS A 266 -2.80 15.18 -34.33
C LYS A 266 -2.49 13.74 -34.64
N LEU A 267 -3.00 12.81 -33.81
CA LEU A 267 -2.94 11.38 -34.07
C LEU A 267 -4.17 10.89 -34.83
N ASP A 268 -4.00 9.85 -35.63
CA ASP A 268 -5.15 9.09 -36.11
C ASP A 268 -5.89 8.45 -34.94
N LEU A 269 -7.21 8.31 -35.04
CA LEU A 269 -8.04 7.78 -33.95
C LEU A 269 -7.65 6.36 -33.51
N GLU A 270 -7.16 5.53 -34.41
CA GLU A 270 -6.66 4.20 -34.08
C GLU A 270 -5.35 4.26 -33.29
N HIS A 271 -4.39 5.11 -33.70
CA HIS A 271 -3.16 5.34 -32.93
C HIS A 271 -3.48 5.92 -31.55
N LEU A 272 -4.41 6.87 -31.48
CA LEU A 272 -4.87 7.43 -30.20
C LEU A 272 -5.46 6.33 -29.29
N ALA A 273 -6.29 5.43 -29.81
CA ALA A 273 -6.83 4.34 -29.02
C ALA A 273 -5.74 3.42 -28.47
N ILE A 274 -4.69 3.15 -29.25
CA ILE A 274 -3.53 2.37 -28.79
C ILE A 274 -2.77 3.12 -27.69
N VAL A 275 -2.56 4.41 -27.85
CA VAL A 275 -1.88 5.25 -26.84
C VAL A 275 -2.66 5.24 -25.51
N LEU A 276 -3.96 5.50 -25.54
CA LEU A 276 -4.81 5.50 -24.35
C LEU A 276 -4.85 4.10 -23.69
N GLN A 277 -4.86 3.05 -24.53
CA GLN A 277 -4.82 1.66 -24.05
C GLN A 277 -3.50 1.32 -23.34
N GLU A 278 -2.36 1.74 -23.88
CA GLU A 278 -1.04 1.47 -23.29
C GLU A 278 -0.85 2.26 -21.98
N ILE A 279 -1.25 3.54 -21.91
CA ILE A 279 -1.19 4.32 -20.67
C ILE A 279 -2.07 3.69 -19.59
N ASN A 280 -3.30 3.32 -19.92
CA ASN A 280 -4.20 2.63 -18.99
C ASN A 280 -3.67 1.25 -18.54
N ASN A 281 -3.01 0.53 -19.43
CA ASN A 281 -2.35 -0.72 -19.08
C ASN A 281 -1.22 -0.50 -18.06
N ASP A 282 -0.44 0.57 -18.23
CA ASP A 282 0.61 0.93 -17.27
C ASP A 282 0.02 1.38 -15.92
N LEU A 283 -1.06 2.15 -15.92
CA LEU A 283 -1.82 2.52 -14.71
C LEU A 283 -2.31 1.29 -13.92
N ASN A 284 -2.75 0.25 -14.62
CA ASN A 284 -3.27 -0.97 -13.99
C ASN A 284 -2.19 -1.92 -13.46
N LYS A 285 -0.92 -1.75 -13.84
CA LYS A 285 0.20 -2.52 -13.28
C LYS A 285 0.49 -2.14 -11.82
N SER A 286 0.24 -0.90 -11.44
CA SER A 286 0.42 -0.43 -10.07
C SER A 286 -0.80 -0.79 -9.21
N SER A 287 -0.58 -1.36 -8.01
CA SER A 287 -1.69 -1.55 -7.07
C SER A 287 -2.19 -0.18 -6.59
N GLY A 288 -3.52 0.04 -6.59
CA GLY A 288 -4.09 1.30 -6.16
C GLY A 288 -3.67 1.74 -4.75
N TYR A 289 -3.44 0.77 -3.84
CA TYR A 289 -2.99 1.04 -2.48
C TYR A 289 -1.53 1.52 -2.42
N LEU A 290 -0.62 0.82 -3.09
CA LEU A 290 0.81 1.18 -3.12
C LEU A 290 1.02 2.46 -3.94
N GLY A 291 0.31 2.62 -5.04
CA GLY A 291 0.32 3.83 -5.84
C GLY A 291 -0.04 5.07 -5.03
N ALA A 292 -1.12 5.02 -4.24
CA ALA A 292 -1.54 6.13 -3.39
C ALA A 292 -0.53 6.48 -2.27
N ILE A 293 0.23 5.49 -1.75
CA ILE A 293 1.31 5.76 -0.79
C ILE A 293 2.48 6.46 -1.50
N SER A 294 2.85 5.96 -2.67
CA SER A 294 3.95 6.51 -3.46
C SER A 294 3.65 7.94 -3.92
N ASP A 295 2.44 8.21 -4.39
CA ASP A 295 2.03 9.55 -4.81
C ASP A 295 2.05 10.55 -3.65
N ARG A 296 1.61 10.16 -2.45
CA ARG A 296 1.72 11.01 -1.26
C ARG A 296 3.17 11.32 -0.89
N SER A 297 4.06 10.33 -0.92
CA SER A 297 5.50 10.55 -0.67
C SER A 297 6.11 11.49 -1.71
N LYS A 298 5.73 11.34 -2.97
CA LYS A 298 6.12 12.24 -4.06
C LYS A 298 5.66 13.69 -3.80
N GLU A 299 4.39 13.88 -3.40
CA GLU A 299 3.86 15.21 -3.04
C GLU A 299 4.63 15.86 -1.89
N LEU A 300 4.92 15.11 -0.82
CA LEU A 300 5.74 15.60 0.29
C LEU A 300 7.10 16.10 -0.19
N PHE A 301 7.74 15.32 -1.03
CA PHE A 301 9.07 15.66 -1.56
C PHE A 301 9.06 16.94 -2.40
N PHE A 302 8.16 17.07 -3.38
CA PHE A 302 8.10 18.22 -4.27
C PHE A 302 7.60 19.48 -3.57
N ASN A 303 6.67 19.36 -2.63
CA ASN A 303 6.16 20.47 -1.85
C ASN A 303 7.10 20.86 -0.68
N LYS A 304 8.14 20.07 -0.43
CA LYS A 304 9.02 20.22 0.74
C LYS A 304 8.23 20.27 2.06
N GLU A 305 7.25 19.37 2.18
CA GLU A 305 6.37 19.28 3.33
C GLU A 305 6.69 18.04 4.16
N THR A 306 6.51 18.15 5.46
CA THR A 306 6.49 16.97 6.35
C THR A 306 5.14 16.28 6.35
N VAL A 307 5.09 15.04 6.82
CA VAL A 307 3.82 14.31 6.97
C VAL A 307 2.86 15.07 7.88
N GLY A 308 3.36 15.67 8.96
CA GLY A 308 2.55 16.48 9.89
C GLY A 308 1.95 17.70 9.21
N GLU A 309 2.73 18.45 8.43
CA GLU A 309 2.26 19.61 7.68
C GLU A 309 1.19 19.25 6.65
N ASN A 310 1.43 18.20 5.88
CA ASN A 310 0.47 17.74 4.87
C ASN A 310 -0.87 17.33 5.51
N LEU A 311 -0.83 16.52 6.57
CA LEU A 311 -2.02 16.11 7.30
C LEU A 311 -2.75 17.30 7.97
N TYR A 312 -2.02 18.27 8.49
CA TYR A 312 -2.61 19.49 9.08
C TYR A 312 -3.31 20.33 8.03
N LYS A 313 -2.69 20.55 6.86
CA LYS A 313 -3.32 21.23 5.72
C LYS A 313 -4.60 20.56 5.27
N GLN A 314 -4.62 19.23 5.24
CA GLN A 314 -5.82 18.47 4.87
C GLN A 314 -6.97 18.66 5.87
N ILE A 315 -6.69 18.67 7.17
CA ILE A 315 -7.72 18.95 8.19
C ILE A 315 -8.25 20.37 8.07
N LEU A 316 -7.39 21.34 7.80
CA LEU A 316 -7.80 22.73 7.61
C LEU A 316 -8.74 22.89 6.41
N LYS A 317 -8.45 22.19 5.29
CA LYS A 317 -9.31 22.20 4.09
C LYS A 317 -10.63 21.45 4.30
N SER A 318 -10.60 20.37 5.06
CA SER A 318 -11.74 19.47 5.25
C SER A 318 -11.74 18.89 6.66
N PRO A 319 -12.32 19.58 7.65
CA PRO A 319 -12.27 19.18 9.08
C PRO A 319 -12.86 17.80 9.39
N HIS A 320 -13.73 17.29 8.54
CA HIS A 320 -14.38 15.99 8.71
C HIS A 320 -13.66 14.84 8.00
N THR A 321 -12.51 15.11 7.36
CA THR A 321 -11.75 14.08 6.64
C THR A 321 -11.15 13.05 7.60
N SER A 322 -11.38 11.77 7.30
CA SER A 322 -10.78 10.69 8.08
C SER A 322 -9.31 10.49 7.69
N LEU A 323 -8.41 10.78 8.59
CA LEU A 323 -6.97 10.56 8.43
C LEU A 323 -6.52 9.13 8.76
N LYS A 324 -7.42 8.26 9.23
CA LYS A 324 -7.07 6.90 9.69
C LYS A 324 -6.48 6.04 8.59
N ASN A 325 -6.96 6.21 7.37
CA ASN A 325 -6.57 5.40 6.21
C ASN A 325 -5.40 5.99 5.40
N GLN A 326 -4.89 7.16 5.82
CA GLN A 326 -3.73 7.74 5.15
C GLN A 326 -2.45 7.12 5.66
N VAL A 327 -1.80 6.40 4.78
CA VAL A 327 -0.53 5.71 5.05
C VAL A 327 0.56 6.38 4.23
N PHE A 328 1.71 6.60 4.85
CA PHE A 328 2.93 7.13 4.24
C PHE A 328 4.04 6.08 4.35
N TYR A 329 5.15 6.25 3.64
CA TYR A 329 6.31 5.41 3.84
C TYR A 329 6.94 5.68 5.21
N ARG A 330 7.67 4.69 5.70
CA ARG A 330 8.43 4.86 6.93
C ARG A 330 9.47 5.96 6.81
N GLN A 331 10.10 6.10 5.65
CA GLN A 331 11.10 7.13 5.40
C GLN A 331 10.50 8.53 5.55
N ASP A 332 9.30 8.78 5.07
CA ASP A 332 8.64 10.08 5.22
C ASP A 332 8.49 10.52 6.69
N TYR A 333 8.25 9.55 7.61
CA TYR A 333 8.22 9.83 9.05
C TYR A 333 9.60 10.03 9.65
N LEU A 334 10.62 9.37 9.13
CA LEU A 334 12.02 9.55 9.58
C LEU A 334 12.54 10.92 9.13
N ASP A 335 12.25 11.34 7.92
CA ASP A 335 12.61 12.65 7.38
C ASP A 335 11.92 13.77 8.18
N GLU A 336 10.63 13.62 8.50
CA GLU A 336 9.92 14.54 9.38
C GLU A 336 10.58 14.62 10.77
N PHE A 337 10.91 13.48 11.36
CA PHE A 337 11.57 13.43 12.66
C PHE A 337 12.92 14.14 12.62
N GLU A 338 13.71 13.93 11.59
CA GLU A 338 15.00 14.58 11.40
C GLU A 338 14.84 16.10 11.28
N GLN A 339 13.91 16.57 10.45
CA GLN A 339 13.63 17.99 10.27
C GLN A 339 13.18 18.66 11.58
N ILE A 340 12.26 18.06 12.33
CA ILE A 340 11.80 18.57 13.64
C ILE A 340 12.96 18.61 14.65
N SER A 341 13.80 17.60 14.63
CA SER A 341 14.94 17.51 15.53
C SER A 341 15.99 18.59 15.24
N LEU A 342 16.27 18.87 13.98
CA LEU A 342 17.15 19.95 13.57
C LEU A 342 16.60 21.34 13.92
N ALA A 343 15.31 21.56 13.74
CA ALA A 343 14.64 22.81 14.12
C ALA A 343 14.64 23.04 15.65
N SER A 344 14.43 21.97 16.44
CA SER A 344 14.38 22.05 17.91
C SER A 344 15.76 22.13 18.56
N PHE A 345 16.76 21.50 17.97
CA PHE A 345 18.13 21.40 18.49
C PHE A 345 19.19 21.75 17.42
N PRO A 346 19.36 23.05 17.08
CA PRO A 346 20.28 23.47 16.02
C PRO A 346 21.75 23.08 16.26
N SER A 347 22.15 22.91 17.52
CA SER A 347 23.49 22.44 17.87
C SER A 347 23.82 21.04 17.38
N LEU A 348 22.80 20.22 17.09
CA LEU A 348 22.98 18.88 16.54
C LEU A 348 23.28 18.88 15.04
N SER A 349 22.96 19.96 14.31
CA SER A 349 23.23 20.08 12.87
C SER A 349 24.70 19.95 12.53
N LYS A 350 25.62 20.42 13.39
CA LYS A 350 27.08 20.29 13.23
C LYS A 350 27.58 18.85 13.42
N ILE A 351 26.80 18.01 14.06
CA ILE A 351 27.17 16.63 14.40
C ILE A 351 26.66 15.67 13.30
N PHE A 352 25.59 16.02 12.60
CA PHE A 352 25.04 15.23 11.48
C PHE A 352 25.97 15.18 10.25
N CYS A 353 26.76 16.22 10.05
CA CYS A 353 27.71 16.22 8.91
C CYS A 353 28.94 15.33 9.09
N HIS A 354 29.26 14.86 10.28
CA HIS A 354 30.56 14.23 10.52
C HIS A 354 30.63 12.93 11.32
N THR A 355 29.59 12.47 11.99
CA THR A 355 29.69 11.14 12.64
C THR A 355 28.33 10.50 12.97
N SER A 356 28.20 9.24 12.67
CA SER A 356 27.21 8.27 13.12
C SER A 356 27.20 7.99 14.65
N SER A 357 27.70 8.89 15.48
CA SER A 357 28.07 8.61 16.87
C SER A 357 27.35 9.40 17.96
N ASN A 358 26.20 10.07 17.68
CA ASN A 358 25.43 10.59 18.80
C ASN A 358 24.38 9.57 19.26
N LEU A 359 24.76 8.82 20.31
CA LEU A 359 23.97 7.73 20.90
C LEU A 359 22.51 8.08 21.15
N ALA A 360 22.21 9.29 21.65
CA ALA A 360 20.83 9.68 21.96
C ALA A 360 19.96 9.80 20.72
N PHE A 361 20.47 10.39 19.63
CA PHE A 361 19.73 10.60 18.40
C PHE A 361 19.60 9.30 17.58
N SER A 362 20.70 8.53 17.50
CA SER A 362 20.69 7.18 16.93
C SER A 362 19.77 6.23 17.72
N LEU A 363 19.63 6.43 19.03
CA LEU A 363 18.68 5.68 19.86
C LEU A 363 17.24 6.10 19.58
N ILE A 364 16.91 7.39 19.52
CA ILE A 364 15.56 7.87 19.22
C ILE A 364 15.14 7.44 17.80
N SER A 365 15.98 7.57 16.78
CA SER A 365 15.69 7.15 15.41
C SER A 365 15.46 5.64 15.28
N LYS A 366 16.10 4.81 16.12
CA LYS A 366 15.84 3.36 16.17
C LYS A 366 14.49 2.98 16.75
N PHE A 367 13.90 3.87 17.57
CA PHE A 367 12.62 3.63 18.22
C PHE A 367 11.43 4.26 17.48
N ILE A 368 11.67 5.18 16.56
CA ILE A 368 10.69 5.67 15.59
C ILE A 368 10.66 4.77 14.38
#